data_696140792ef9f44e28db767f6346973f
#
_entry.id   696140792ef9f44e28db767f6346973f
#
_cell.length_a   1.000
_cell.length_b   1.000
_cell.length_c   1.000
_cell.angle_alpha   90.00
_cell.angle_beta   90.00
_cell.angle_gamma   90.00
#
_symmetry.space_group_name_H-M   'P 1'
#
loop_
_entity.id
_entity.type
_entity.pdbx_description
1 polymer ?
#
loop_
_entity_poly.entity_id
_entity_poly.type
_entity_poly.pdbx_seq_one_letter_code
_entity_poly.pdbx_strand_id
1 'polypeptide(L)'
;MKYLLTILLFINLGASAQDTITIVHKAYKTTYSKSKQYPVKVEWWLTKKMLDCNTKVKRTDNFEPDPQLLQHTNLQQYYNGSGLDRGHVFPAADGGCDIVKMKESFYFSNMLPQTPQLNRGDWKVLEGMTREEANKYDSIYIWAGAVGESKKIGKMSVPKQCWKVVYIKRMNTYTAYLFENDNSKADGLKNNEVDLKVVEQLTGFKFKIKNK
;
A
#
# COMPACT_ATOMS: atom_id res chain seq x y z
N MET A 1 -8.19 63.64 9.77
CA MET A 1 -8.96 62.42 9.41
C MET A 1 -8.01 61.41 8.82
N LYS A 2 -7.72 60.32 9.57
CA LYS A 2 -6.86 59.24 9.12
C LYS A 2 -7.78 58.12 8.61
N TYR A 3 -7.71 57.80 7.34
CA TYR A 3 -8.45 56.68 6.74
C TYR A 3 -7.69 55.39 7.01
N LEU A 4 -8.30 54.50 7.81
CA LEU A 4 -7.81 53.16 8.05
C LEU A 4 -8.24 52.27 6.88
N LEU A 5 -7.28 51.90 6.03
CA LEU A 5 -7.53 51.00 4.91
C LEU A 5 -7.54 49.55 5.43
N THR A 6 -8.71 48.96 5.60
CA THR A 6 -8.88 47.58 5.98
C THR A 6 -8.68 46.71 4.76
N ILE A 7 -7.52 46.03 4.66
CA ILE A 7 -7.26 45.05 3.61
C ILE A 7 -7.99 43.74 4.01
N LEU A 8 -9.10 43.46 3.33
CA LEU A 8 -9.75 42.14 3.42
C LEU A 8 -8.91 41.12 2.66
N LEU A 9 -8.22 40.28 3.42
CA LEU A 9 -7.51 39.10 2.87
C LEU A 9 -8.56 38.04 2.53
N PHE A 10 -8.96 37.90 1.27
CA PHE A 10 -9.77 36.79 0.80
C PHE A 10 -8.91 35.54 0.78
N ILE A 11 -9.01 34.71 1.84
CA ILE A 11 -8.48 33.36 1.81
C ILE A 11 -9.40 32.55 0.88
N ASN A 12 -8.94 32.34 -0.36
CA ASN A 12 -9.54 31.36 -1.26
C ASN A 12 -9.33 29.98 -0.67
N LEU A 13 -10.26 29.49 0.13
CA LEU A 13 -10.43 28.06 0.43
C LEU A 13 -10.93 27.39 -0.85
N GLY A 14 -10.03 27.23 -1.80
CA GLY A 14 -10.28 26.34 -2.94
C GLY A 14 -10.56 24.96 -2.38
N ALA A 15 -11.77 24.44 -2.57
CA ALA A 15 -12.10 23.06 -2.30
C ALA A 15 -11.14 22.19 -3.13
N SER A 16 -10.06 21.73 -2.53
CA SER A 16 -9.14 20.77 -3.13
C SER A 16 -9.97 19.53 -3.43
N ALA A 17 -10.24 19.26 -4.70
CA ALA A 17 -10.86 18.00 -5.11
C ALA A 17 -10.08 16.88 -4.45
N GLN A 18 -10.76 16.02 -3.67
CA GLN A 18 -10.13 14.97 -2.88
C GLN A 18 -9.26 14.11 -3.79
N ASP A 19 -7.94 14.17 -3.61
CA ASP A 19 -6.96 13.45 -4.44
C ASP A 19 -7.13 11.93 -4.37
N THR A 20 -7.65 11.44 -3.25
CA THR A 20 -7.77 10.00 -3.02
C THR A 20 -9.17 9.47 -3.26
N ILE A 21 -9.23 8.23 -3.77
CA ILE A 21 -10.45 7.44 -3.89
C ILE A 21 -10.29 6.15 -3.09
N THR A 22 -11.37 5.72 -2.43
CA THR A 22 -11.41 4.42 -1.75
C THR A 22 -12.07 3.40 -2.65
N ILE A 23 -11.41 2.27 -2.88
CA ILE A 23 -11.86 1.15 -3.68
C ILE A 23 -11.94 -0.07 -2.76
N VAL A 24 -13.04 -0.82 -2.85
CA VAL A 24 -13.25 -2.02 -2.04
C VAL A 24 -13.27 -3.24 -2.95
N HIS A 25 -12.32 -4.15 -2.71
CA HIS A 25 -12.22 -5.45 -3.35
C HIS A 25 -12.63 -6.56 -2.36
N LYS A 26 -12.79 -7.77 -2.87
CA LYS A 26 -13.07 -8.96 -2.03
C LYS A 26 -11.92 -9.24 -1.06
N ALA A 27 -10.69 -8.98 -1.51
CA ALA A 27 -9.48 -9.29 -0.76
C ALA A 27 -9.03 -8.17 0.17
N TYR A 28 -9.19 -6.92 -0.25
CA TYR A 28 -8.59 -5.76 0.40
C TYR A 28 -9.40 -4.48 0.11
N LYS A 29 -9.11 -3.44 0.87
CA LYS A 29 -9.57 -2.08 0.58
C LYS A 29 -8.34 -1.21 0.29
N THR A 30 -8.39 -0.46 -0.80
CA THR A 30 -7.33 0.48 -1.16
C THR A 30 -7.78 1.94 -1.07
N THR A 31 -6.89 2.81 -0.61
CA THR A 31 -6.97 4.26 -0.77
C THR A 31 -5.96 4.65 -1.83
N TYR A 32 -6.45 4.99 -3.01
CA TYR A 32 -5.64 5.28 -4.19
C TYR A 32 -5.51 6.78 -4.42
N SER A 33 -4.30 7.28 -4.68
CA SER A 33 -4.05 8.67 -5.05
C SER A 33 -4.11 8.83 -6.57
N LYS A 34 -5.01 9.69 -7.03
CA LYS A 34 -5.19 10.00 -8.45
C LYS A 34 -4.01 10.77 -9.03
N SER A 35 -3.44 11.69 -8.25
CA SER A 35 -2.29 12.49 -8.68
C SER A 35 -0.99 11.70 -8.70
N LYS A 36 -0.78 10.81 -7.74
CA LYS A 36 0.41 9.96 -7.65
C LYS A 36 0.32 8.71 -8.51
N GLN A 37 -0.90 8.27 -8.85
CA GLN A 37 -1.19 7.04 -9.61
C GLN A 37 -0.68 5.76 -8.92
N TYR A 38 -0.76 5.71 -7.60
CA TYR A 38 -0.48 4.51 -6.81
C TYR A 38 -1.33 4.46 -5.52
N PRO A 39 -1.50 3.28 -4.88
CA PRO A 39 -2.19 3.14 -3.61
C PRO A 39 -1.34 3.75 -2.48
N VAL A 40 -1.88 4.77 -1.79
CA VAL A 40 -1.23 5.34 -0.59
C VAL A 40 -1.48 4.49 0.64
N LYS A 41 -2.55 3.68 0.63
CA LYS A 41 -2.85 2.69 1.67
C LYS A 41 -3.68 1.54 1.09
N VAL A 42 -3.32 0.32 1.45
CA VAL A 42 -4.13 -0.90 1.28
C VAL A 42 -4.29 -1.55 2.63
N GLU A 43 -5.47 -2.09 2.92
CA GLU A 43 -5.75 -2.70 4.22
C GLU A 43 -6.57 -3.98 4.08
N TRP A 44 -6.24 -5.01 4.87
CA TRP A 44 -6.92 -6.30 4.82
C TRP A 44 -6.76 -7.12 6.12
N TRP A 45 -7.70 -8.03 6.34
CA TRP A 45 -7.50 -9.13 7.26
C TRP A 45 -6.77 -10.26 6.56
N LEU A 46 -5.68 -10.73 7.13
CA LEU A 46 -5.03 -11.97 6.75
C LEU A 46 -5.37 -13.00 7.82
N THR A 47 -6.02 -14.09 7.41
CA THR A 47 -6.44 -15.15 8.34
C THR A 47 -5.80 -16.47 7.96
N LYS A 48 -5.60 -17.34 8.96
CA LYS A 48 -5.16 -18.73 8.72
C LYS A 48 -6.04 -19.42 7.67
N LYS A 49 -7.37 -19.25 7.75
CA LYS A 49 -8.32 -19.81 6.77
C LYS A 49 -8.06 -19.33 5.32
N MET A 50 -7.56 -18.12 5.12
CA MET A 50 -7.22 -17.62 3.78
C MET A 50 -5.98 -18.29 3.20
N LEU A 51 -5.13 -18.82 4.05
CA LEU A 51 -3.86 -19.48 3.69
C LEU A 51 -3.98 -21.00 3.60
N ASP A 52 -5.01 -21.56 4.25
CA ASP A 52 -5.24 -22.99 4.37
C ASP A 52 -6.27 -23.48 3.34
N CYS A 53 -5.75 -24.04 2.24
CA CYS A 53 -6.57 -24.66 1.21
C CYS A 53 -5.83 -25.84 0.59
N ASN A 54 -6.58 -26.88 0.20
CA ASN A 54 -6.03 -28.10 -0.41
C ASN A 54 -5.39 -27.82 -1.77
N THR A 55 -5.92 -26.85 -2.52
CA THR A 55 -5.42 -26.53 -3.86
C THR A 55 -5.23 -25.03 -3.99
N LYS A 56 -4.00 -24.61 -4.24
CA LYS A 56 -3.68 -23.21 -4.53
C LYS A 56 -4.12 -22.83 -5.95
N VAL A 57 -4.69 -21.65 -6.08
CA VAL A 57 -4.93 -21.02 -7.38
C VAL A 57 -3.58 -20.69 -8.02
N LYS A 58 -3.42 -21.05 -9.29
CA LYS A 58 -2.20 -20.70 -10.04
C LYS A 58 -2.05 -19.19 -10.12
N ARG A 59 -0.87 -18.69 -9.83
CA ARG A 59 -0.52 -17.28 -10.01
C ARG A 59 -0.67 -16.90 -11.49
N THR A 60 -1.39 -15.79 -11.75
CA THR A 60 -1.74 -15.42 -13.13
C THR A 60 -0.72 -14.52 -13.80
N ASP A 61 0.00 -13.70 -13.00
CA ASP A 61 0.89 -12.63 -13.48
C ASP A 61 0.21 -11.68 -14.49
N ASN A 62 -1.12 -11.65 -14.49
CA ASN A 62 -1.95 -10.85 -15.38
C ASN A 62 -2.23 -9.47 -14.77
N PHE A 63 -1.28 -8.55 -14.92
CA PHE A 63 -1.44 -7.17 -14.45
C PHE A 63 -2.41 -6.42 -15.34
N GLU A 64 -3.46 -5.87 -14.75
CA GLU A 64 -4.54 -5.22 -15.49
C GLU A 64 -5.05 -3.95 -14.79
N PRO A 65 -5.67 -3.03 -15.55
CA PRO A 65 -6.35 -1.88 -14.97
C PRO A 65 -7.43 -2.33 -13.98
N ASP A 66 -7.58 -1.59 -12.88
CA ASP A 66 -8.67 -1.80 -11.96
C ASP A 66 -10.00 -1.33 -12.60
N PRO A 67 -11.01 -2.20 -12.72
CA PRO A 67 -12.29 -1.83 -13.33
C PRO A 67 -13.04 -0.73 -12.57
N GLN A 68 -12.68 -0.48 -11.30
CA GLN A 68 -13.24 0.61 -10.49
C GLN A 68 -12.47 1.95 -10.66
N LEU A 69 -11.36 1.97 -11.46
CA LEU A 69 -10.55 3.14 -11.78
C LEU A 69 -10.57 3.47 -13.27
N LEU A 70 -11.72 3.86 -13.80
CA LEU A 70 -11.98 4.02 -15.24
C LEU A 70 -11.06 5.00 -15.98
N GLN A 71 -10.38 5.91 -15.28
CA GLN A 71 -9.54 6.95 -15.88
C GLN A 71 -8.01 6.67 -15.82
N HIS A 72 -7.58 5.57 -15.20
CA HIS A 72 -6.15 5.26 -14.96
C HIS A 72 -5.78 3.92 -15.59
N THR A 73 -5.95 3.80 -16.89
CA THR A 73 -6.08 2.50 -17.53
C THR A 73 -4.77 1.90 -18.08
N ASN A 74 -3.71 2.66 -18.26
CA ASN A 74 -2.51 2.10 -18.90
C ASN A 74 -1.21 2.38 -18.13
N LEU A 75 -1.20 1.98 -16.84
CA LEU A 75 -0.01 2.14 -15.99
C LEU A 75 1.14 1.19 -16.42
N GLN A 76 0.81 0.09 -17.12
CA GLN A 76 1.81 -0.87 -17.59
C GLN A 76 2.92 -0.19 -18.42
N GLN A 77 2.57 0.76 -19.28
CA GLN A 77 3.54 1.48 -20.12
C GLN A 77 4.60 2.23 -19.29
N TYR A 78 4.26 2.69 -18.08
CA TYR A 78 5.21 3.42 -17.23
C TYR A 78 6.23 2.50 -16.57
N TYR A 79 5.86 1.24 -16.33
CA TYR A 79 6.80 0.24 -15.80
C TYR A 79 7.78 -0.28 -16.85
N ASN A 80 7.40 -0.29 -18.13
CA ASN A 80 8.24 -0.81 -19.20
C ASN A 80 9.54 -0.01 -19.30
N GLY A 81 10.68 -0.70 -19.15
CA GLY A 81 12.01 -0.08 -19.20
C GLY A 81 12.36 0.82 -18.01
N SER A 82 11.50 0.96 -17.00
CA SER A 82 11.77 1.82 -15.84
C SER A 82 12.81 1.28 -14.86
N GLY A 83 13.09 -0.02 -14.90
CA GLY A 83 13.91 -0.71 -13.90
C GLY A 83 13.20 -0.96 -12.56
N LEU A 84 11.88 -0.67 -12.48
CA LEU A 84 11.08 -0.88 -11.27
C LEU A 84 10.17 -2.10 -11.43
N ASP A 85 9.95 -2.77 -10.32
CA ASP A 85 8.99 -3.86 -10.21
C ASP A 85 7.57 -3.31 -9.96
N ARG A 86 6.56 -4.06 -10.41
CA ARG A 86 5.16 -3.90 -9.98
C ARG A 86 5.02 -4.59 -8.63
N GLY A 87 5.36 -3.86 -7.56
CA GLY A 87 5.33 -4.38 -6.21
C GLY A 87 3.89 -4.49 -5.69
N HIS A 88 3.47 -5.69 -5.32
CA HIS A 88 2.17 -5.92 -4.70
C HIS A 88 2.12 -5.30 -3.31
N VAL A 89 1.03 -4.62 -2.98
CA VAL A 89 0.76 -4.21 -1.60
C VAL A 89 0.01 -5.31 -0.86
N PHE A 90 -1.14 -5.75 -1.40
CA PHE A 90 -1.78 -7.02 -1.02
C PHE A 90 -1.12 -8.15 -1.83
N PRO A 91 -0.40 -9.08 -1.19
CA PRO A 91 0.36 -10.11 -1.89
C PRO A 91 -0.54 -11.12 -2.61
N ALA A 92 -0.17 -11.53 -3.82
CA ALA A 92 -0.87 -12.60 -4.54
C ALA A 92 -0.93 -13.91 -3.73
N ALA A 93 0.10 -14.20 -2.92
CA ALA A 93 0.13 -15.38 -2.07
C ALA A 93 -0.94 -15.35 -0.96
N ASP A 94 -1.36 -14.16 -0.49
CA ASP A 94 -2.44 -14.03 0.49
C ASP A 94 -3.82 -14.28 -0.13
N GLY A 95 -3.94 -14.13 -1.45
CA GLY A 95 -5.12 -14.47 -2.26
C GLY A 95 -5.11 -15.89 -2.84
N GLY A 96 -4.08 -16.70 -2.53
CA GLY A 96 -3.78 -17.95 -3.21
C GLY A 96 -4.81 -19.07 -3.10
N CYS A 97 -5.82 -18.93 -2.24
CA CYS A 97 -6.90 -19.91 -2.09
C CYS A 97 -8.24 -19.46 -2.74
N ASP A 98 -8.25 -18.33 -3.43
CA ASP A 98 -9.46 -17.75 -4.01
C ASP A 98 -9.14 -17.09 -5.35
N ILE A 99 -9.78 -17.54 -6.43
CA ILE A 99 -9.53 -17.07 -7.80
C ILE A 99 -9.81 -15.57 -7.97
N VAL A 100 -10.82 -15.04 -7.29
CA VAL A 100 -11.17 -13.62 -7.35
C VAL A 100 -10.12 -12.79 -6.63
N LYS A 101 -9.71 -13.19 -5.42
CA LYS A 101 -8.65 -12.52 -4.67
C LYS A 101 -7.31 -12.57 -5.40
N MET A 102 -6.99 -13.70 -6.03
CA MET A 102 -5.80 -13.85 -6.88
C MET A 102 -5.87 -12.83 -8.03
N LYS A 103 -6.98 -12.75 -8.76
CA LYS A 103 -7.17 -11.81 -9.85
C LYS A 103 -7.03 -10.35 -9.36
N GLU A 104 -7.77 -9.98 -8.33
CA GLU A 104 -7.76 -8.62 -7.76
C GLU A 104 -6.36 -8.19 -7.29
N SER A 105 -5.52 -9.15 -6.83
CA SER A 105 -4.17 -8.83 -6.40
C SER A 105 -3.30 -8.24 -7.52
N PHE A 106 -3.63 -8.48 -8.80
CA PHE A 106 -2.90 -7.99 -9.98
C PHE A 106 -3.45 -6.68 -10.56
N TYR A 107 -4.46 -6.06 -9.93
CA TYR A 107 -4.90 -4.73 -10.35
C TYR A 107 -3.84 -3.66 -10.07
N PHE A 108 -3.66 -2.71 -10.99
CA PHE A 108 -2.71 -1.61 -10.79
C PHE A 108 -3.03 -0.74 -9.58
N SER A 109 -4.27 -0.73 -9.09
CA SER A 109 -4.65 -0.09 -7.84
C SER A 109 -4.03 -0.73 -6.58
N ASN A 110 -3.39 -1.89 -6.75
CA ASN A 110 -2.65 -2.63 -5.73
C ASN A 110 -1.13 -2.60 -5.95
N MET A 111 -0.63 -1.88 -6.97
CA MET A 111 0.78 -1.89 -7.35
C MET A 111 1.50 -0.63 -6.88
N LEU A 112 2.70 -0.81 -6.34
CA LEU A 112 3.67 0.25 -6.09
C LEU A 112 4.86 0.10 -7.06
N PRO A 113 5.35 1.19 -7.64
CA PRO A 113 6.64 1.16 -8.33
C PRO A 113 7.76 1.03 -7.30
N GLN A 114 8.21 -0.20 -7.11
CA GLN A 114 9.25 -0.57 -6.14
C GLN A 114 10.55 -0.91 -6.86
N THR A 115 11.67 -0.62 -6.20
CA THR A 115 12.96 -1.13 -6.66
C THR A 115 13.01 -2.67 -6.52
N PRO A 116 13.71 -3.38 -7.42
CA PRO A 116 13.87 -4.82 -7.29
C PRO A 116 14.49 -5.24 -5.96
N GLN A 117 15.40 -4.44 -5.41
CA GLN A 117 16.05 -4.70 -4.11
C GLN A 117 15.03 -4.74 -2.98
N LEU A 118 14.16 -3.73 -2.90
CA LEU A 118 13.09 -3.71 -1.90
C LEU A 118 12.07 -4.83 -2.16
N ASN A 119 11.49 -4.88 -3.36
CA ASN A 119 10.37 -5.78 -3.69
C ASN A 119 10.74 -7.26 -3.52
N ARG A 120 11.94 -7.65 -3.97
CA ARG A 120 12.42 -9.04 -3.94
C ARG A 120 13.20 -9.38 -2.67
N GLY A 121 13.58 -8.36 -1.89
CA GLY A 121 14.30 -8.44 -0.61
C GLY A 121 13.38 -8.35 0.60
N ASP A 122 13.58 -7.33 1.44
CA ASP A 122 12.92 -7.19 2.74
C ASP A 122 11.39 -7.14 2.67
N TRP A 123 10.81 -6.56 1.60
CA TRP A 123 9.36 -6.56 1.42
C TRP A 123 8.80 -7.98 1.29
N LYS A 124 9.44 -8.83 0.48
CA LYS A 124 9.08 -10.26 0.33
C LYS A 124 9.28 -11.04 1.62
N VAL A 125 10.36 -10.76 2.38
CA VAL A 125 10.61 -11.40 3.68
C VAL A 125 9.51 -11.04 4.66
N LEU A 126 9.12 -9.76 4.73
CA LEU A 126 8.03 -9.30 5.60
C LEU A 126 6.68 -9.94 5.23
N GLU A 127 6.39 -10.13 3.95
CA GLU A 127 5.19 -10.87 3.51
C GLU A 127 5.19 -12.32 3.99
N GLY A 128 6.35 -12.98 3.98
CA GLY A 128 6.51 -14.33 4.56
C GLY A 128 6.18 -14.33 6.04
N MET A 129 6.81 -13.44 6.79
CA MET A 129 6.60 -13.31 8.23
C MET A 129 5.13 -13.03 8.58
N THR A 130 4.45 -12.14 7.87
CA THR A 130 3.03 -11.86 8.14
C THR A 130 2.13 -13.08 7.91
N ARG A 131 2.44 -13.96 6.95
CA ARG A 131 1.71 -15.23 6.79
C ARG A 131 1.97 -16.21 7.93
N GLU A 132 3.20 -16.27 8.44
CA GLU A 132 3.53 -17.08 9.63
C GLU A 132 2.78 -16.59 10.86
N GLU A 133 2.72 -15.27 11.07
CA GLU A 133 1.95 -14.67 12.16
C GLU A 133 0.44 -14.94 12.03
N ALA A 134 -0.12 -14.86 10.82
CA ALA A 134 -1.53 -15.18 10.58
C ALA A 134 -1.84 -16.66 10.89
N ASN A 135 -0.91 -17.58 10.57
CA ASN A 135 -1.04 -18.99 10.92
C ASN A 135 -0.94 -19.23 12.43
N LYS A 136 -0.06 -18.49 13.12
CA LYS A 136 0.17 -18.63 14.56
C LYS A 136 -0.95 -18.03 15.42
N TYR A 137 -1.51 -16.91 14.99
CA TYR A 137 -2.46 -16.13 15.78
C TYR A 137 -3.89 -16.15 15.20
N ASP A 138 -4.17 -17.01 14.22
CA ASP A 138 -5.43 -17.20 13.48
C ASP A 138 -5.80 -16.03 12.58
N SER A 139 -5.48 -14.80 12.96
CA SER A 139 -5.73 -13.61 12.15
C SER A 139 -4.88 -12.42 12.58
N ILE A 140 -4.46 -11.65 11.59
CA ILE A 140 -3.80 -10.35 11.75
C ILE A 140 -4.48 -9.33 10.84
N TYR A 141 -4.38 -8.06 11.18
CA TYR A 141 -4.80 -6.99 10.27
C TYR A 141 -3.58 -6.23 9.77
N ILE A 142 -3.56 -5.96 8.48
CA ILE A 142 -2.42 -5.33 7.83
C ILE A 142 -2.88 -4.05 7.15
N TRP A 143 -2.12 -2.98 7.34
CA TRP A 143 -2.13 -1.78 6.52
C TRP A 143 -0.75 -1.70 5.86
N ALA A 144 -0.73 -1.40 4.57
CA ALA A 144 0.51 -1.17 3.85
C ALA A 144 0.31 -0.12 2.77
N GLY A 145 1.39 0.53 2.36
CA GLY A 145 1.31 1.56 1.35
C GLY A 145 2.64 2.27 1.15
N ALA A 146 2.55 3.51 0.65
CA ALA A 146 3.74 4.28 0.35
C ALA A 146 3.55 5.77 0.63
N VAL A 147 4.66 6.48 0.79
CA VAL A 147 4.70 7.90 1.10
C VAL A 147 5.87 8.59 0.40
N GLY A 148 5.70 9.89 0.18
CA GLY A 148 6.68 10.72 -0.51
C GLY A 148 6.73 10.47 -2.02
N GLU A 149 7.63 11.17 -2.68
CA GLU A 149 7.95 11.02 -4.10
C GLU A 149 9.47 11.16 -4.25
N SER A 150 10.12 10.22 -4.92
CA SER A 150 11.54 10.28 -5.25
C SER A 150 11.77 10.75 -6.69
N LYS A 151 10.94 10.29 -7.63
CA LYS A 151 10.94 10.62 -9.05
C LYS A 151 9.59 10.28 -9.67
N LYS A 152 9.47 10.50 -10.98
CA LYS A 152 8.33 10.05 -11.79
C LYS A 152 8.76 9.10 -12.91
N ILE A 153 7.87 8.16 -13.24
CA ILE A 153 7.94 7.36 -14.46
C ILE A 153 6.68 7.66 -15.28
N GLY A 154 6.85 8.39 -16.37
CA GLY A 154 5.71 8.99 -17.06
C GLY A 154 4.95 9.94 -16.14
N LYS A 155 3.65 9.69 -15.95
CA LYS A 155 2.78 10.47 -15.03
C LYS A 155 2.71 9.87 -13.62
N MET A 156 3.24 8.67 -13.40
CA MET A 156 3.17 7.96 -12.12
C MET A 156 4.35 8.37 -11.22
N SER A 157 4.05 8.73 -9.98
CA SER A 157 5.06 8.98 -8.96
C SER A 157 5.70 7.67 -8.49
N VAL A 158 7.00 7.69 -8.25
CA VAL A 158 7.72 6.61 -7.56
C VAL A 158 7.83 7.02 -6.10
N PRO A 159 7.28 6.25 -5.16
CA PRO A 159 7.32 6.62 -3.75
C PRO A 159 8.76 6.62 -3.22
N LYS A 160 9.02 7.53 -2.30
CA LYS A 160 10.31 7.57 -1.60
C LYS A 160 10.43 6.41 -0.62
N GLN A 161 9.36 6.12 0.11
CA GLN A 161 9.32 5.08 1.15
C GLN A 161 8.07 4.21 1.01
N CYS A 162 8.22 2.94 1.34
CA CYS A 162 7.11 1.99 1.51
C CYS A 162 6.99 1.62 2.99
N TRP A 163 5.78 1.44 3.46
CA TRP A 163 5.50 1.14 4.86
C TRP A 163 4.50 -0.01 5.02
N LYS A 164 4.58 -0.70 6.15
CA LYS A 164 3.62 -1.73 6.54
C LYS A 164 3.40 -1.70 8.05
N VAL A 165 2.15 -1.75 8.48
CA VAL A 165 1.74 -1.86 9.88
C VAL A 165 0.96 -3.16 10.04
N VAL A 166 1.35 -3.96 11.01
CA VAL A 166 0.75 -5.25 11.33
C VAL A 166 0.13 -5.18 12.72
N TYR A 167 -1.13 -5.56 12.84
CA TYR A 167 -1.83 -5.65 14.11
C TYR A 167 -2.20 -7.09 14.41
N ILE A 168 -1.73 -7.60 15.54
CA ILE A 168 -2.05 -8.94 16.04
C ILE A 168 -3.16 -8.80 17.08
N LYS A 169 -4.40 -9.10 16.67
CA LYS A 169 -5.58 -8.91 17.50
C LYS A 169 -5.49 -9.64 18.85
N ARG A 170 -5.04 -10.88 18.83
CA ARG A 170 -4.92 -11.73 20.04
C ARG A 170 -3.99 -11.14 21.10
N MET A 171 -2.96 -10.42 20.65
CA MET A 171 -1.95 -9.80 21.53
C MET A 171 -2.21 -8.31 21.77
N ASN A 172 -3.15 -7.71 21.01
CA ASN A 172 -3.38 -6.27 20.97
C ASN A 172 -2.11 -5.45 20.73
N THR A 173 -1.24 -5.96 19.83
CA THR A 173 0.06 -5.36 19.52
C THR A 173 0.13 -4.87 18.09
N TYR A 174 0.90 -3.81 17.87
CA TYR A 174 1.23 -3.26 16.56
C TYR A 174 2.72 -3.35 16.34
N THR A 175 3.11 -3.73 15.13
CA THR A 175 4.48 -3.62 14.65
C THR A 175 4.46 -2.82 13.36
N ALA A 176 5.35 -1.85 13.20
CA ALA A 176 5.40 -0.97 12.05
C ALA A 176 6.77 -1.02 11.39
N TYR A 177 6.79 -1.00 10.07
CA TYR A 177 7.98 -1.04 9.23
C TYR A 177 7.97 0.10 8.23
N LEU A 178 9.15 0.67 7.98
CA LEU A 178 9.38 1.74 7.02
C LEU A 178 10.65 1.44 6.21
N PHE A 179 10.51 1.34 4.91
CA PHE A 179 11.58 0.98 3.99
C PHE A 179 11.86 2.11 3.02
N GLU A 180 13.13 2.41 2.77
CA GLU A 180 13.52 3.23 1.62
C GLU A 180 13.25 2.47 0.32
N ASN A 181 12.68 3.15 -0.67
CA ASN A 181 12.41 2.56 -1.98
C ASN A 181 13.54 2.91 -2.95
N ASP A 182 14.71 2.47 -2.63
CA ASP A 182 15.94 2.70 -3.40
C ASP A 182 16.67 1.38 -3.69
N ASN A 183 17.91 1.48 -4.20
CA ASN A 183 18.74 0.32 -4.52
C ASN A 183 19.65 -0.12 -3.39
N SER A 184 19.39 0.31 -2.16
CA SER A 184 20.12 -0.17 -0.98
C SER A 184 19.96 -1.68 -0.84
N LYS A 185 20.99 -2.33 -0.32
CA LYS A 185 20.89 -3.75 0.01
C LYS A 185 19.85 -3.93 1.12
N ALA A 186 19.12 -5.05 1.04
CA ALA A 186 18.29 -5.48 2.16
C ALA A 186 19.16 -5.62 3.42
N ASP A 187 18.75 -4.95 4.49
CA ASP A 187 19.47 -4.92 5.77
C ASP A 187 18.70 -5.62 6.90
N GLY A 188 17.58 -6.24 6.53
CA GLY A 188 16.75 -7.05 7.42
C GLY A 188 15.62 -6.26 8.07
N LEU A 189 14.57 -6.98 8.46
CA LEU A 189 13.35 -6.38 8.99
C LEU A 189 13.58 -5.58 10.28
N LYS A 190 14.51 -6.01 11.13
CA LYS A 190 14.79 -5.35 12.42
C LYS A 190 15.27 -3.91 12.23
N ASN A 191 16.07 -3.66 11.20
CA ASN A 191 16.61 -2.32 10.93
C ASN A 191 15.55 -1.39 10.30
N ASN A 192 14.48 -1.97 9.77
CA ASN A 192 13.36 -1.25 9.17
C ASN A 192 12.13 -1.15 10.12
N GLU A 193 12.19 -1.75 11.30
CA GLU A 193 11.15 -1.59 12.33
C GLU A 193 11.21 -0.21 12.95
N VAL A 194 10.07 0.46 13.06
CA VAL A 194 9.94 1.82 13.57
C VAL A 194 8.78 1.93 14.57
N ASP A 195 8.79 2.99 15.38
CA ASP A 195 7.60 3.32 16.18
C ASP A 195 6.40 3.60 15.28
N LEU A 196 5.23 3.08 15.64
CA LEU A 196 3.98 3.28 14.92
C LEU A 196 3.69 4.76 14.65
N LYS A 197 4.05 5.63 15.61
CA LYS A 197 3.87 7.09 15.48
C LYS A 197 4.65 7.68 14.30
N VAL A 198 5.80 7.09 13.95
CA VAL A 198 6.57 7.54 12.78
C VAL A 198 5.76 7.36 11.51
N VAL A 199 5.17 6.17 11.32
CA VAL A 199 4.31 5.90 10.16
C VAL A 199 3.05 6.76 10.20
N GLU A 200 2.43 6.96 11.38
CA GLU A 200 1.26 7.83 11.52
C GLU A 200 1.57 9.30 11.14
N GLN A 201 2.72 9.81 11.56
CA GLN A 201 3.15 11.17 11.24
C GLN A 201 3.44 11.35 9.74
N LEU A 202 4.14 10.41 9.13
CA LEU A 202 4.50 10.46 7.72
C LEU A 202 3.29 10.35 6.79
N THR A 203 2.31 9.53 7.17
CA THR A 203 1.16 9.21 6.31
C THR A 203 -0.09 10.04 6.60
N GLY A 204 -0.20 10.60 7.81
CA GLY A 204 -1.41 11.23 8.32
C GLY A 204 -2.52 10.23 8.71
N PHE A 205 -2.31 8.92 8.52
CA PHE A 205 -3.27 7.89 8.91
C PHE A 205 -3.20 7.60 10.41
N LYS A 206 -4.34 7.11 10.95
CA LYS A 206 -4.43 6.52 12.28
C LYS A 206 -4.76 5.04 12.15
N PHE A 207 -3.93 4.19 12.76
CA PHE A 207 -4.07 2.75 12.66
C PHE A 207 -4.86 2.21 13.87
N LYS A 208 -6.17 2.14 13.72
CA LYS A 208 -7.08 1.60 14.74
C LYS A 208 -8.08 0.65 14.09
N ILE A 209 -8.25 -0.52 14.67
CA ILE A 209 -9.36 -1.40 14.30
C ILE A 209 -10.63 -0.82 14.92
N LYS A 210 -11.61 -0.50 14.07
CA LYS A 210 -12.94 -0.19 14.58
C LYS A 210 -13.56 -1.49 15.07
N ASN A 211 -13.73 -1.62 16.38
CA ASN A 211 -14.58 -2.68 16.93
C ASN A 211 -15.99 -2.48 16.36
N LYS A 212 -16.47 -3.49 15.63
CA LYS A 212 -17.89 -3.58 15.26
C LYS A 212 -18.66 -4.13 16.41
#